data_0fe65ae6bbb3f923e3d34ce77d4a55d6
#
_entry.id   0fe65ae6bbb3f923e3d34ce77d4a55d6
#
_cell.length_a   1.000
_cell.length_b   1.000
_cell.length_c   1.000
_cell.angle_alpha   90.00
_cell.angle_beta   90.00
_cell.angle_gamma   90.00
#
_symmetry.space_group_name_H-M   'P 1'
#
loop_
_entity.id
_entity.type
_entity.pdbx_description
1 polymer ?
#
loop_
_entity_poly.entity_id
_entity_poly.type
_entity_poly.pdbx_seq_one_letter_code
_entity_poly.pdbx_strand_id
1 'polypeptide(L)'
;MLYRLHWLTEAGGECWLSQDRALPSWVYEQGLARQLQRLEGQGQVETRKGPRGCGREVRLTESGAAACALRADPVARWSRHWDGVWRMVLFDVPEQARTVRARLRQRLVREDFGCLQQSVWIAADAAGEWIGDLRSAEPEVAALVMFEARTVAGDDAAAMVAQAWNFDAINRAWCELATHLDAMPADVRCDGPSSWEWIARERELAKHCLKLDPLLPESLIPRGYPGREVWGRRQRTLAGLRAEWGWDQG
;
A
#
# COMPACT_ATOMS: atom_id res chain seq x y z
N MET A 1 16.64 1.54 5.52
CA MET A 1 17.50 0.38 5.22
C MET A 1 16.74 -0.72 4.46
N LEU A 2 15.78 -1.42 5.09
CA LEU A 2 15.03 -2.53 4.46
C LEU A 2 14.44 -2.13 3.11
N TYR A 3 13.85 -0.95 3.05
CA TYR A 3 13.26 -0.41 1.85
C TYR A 3 14.26 -0.13 0.72
N ARG A 4 15.47 0.32 1.08
CA ARG A 4 16.55 0.45 0.10
C ARG A 4 16.89 -0.90 -0.53
N LEU A 5 17.03 -1.94 0.30
CA LEU A 5 17.30 -3.30 -0.20
C LEU A 5 16.16 -3.79 -1.09
N HIS A 6 14.91 -3.59 -0.68
CA HIS A 6 13.74 -3.96 -1.49
C HIS A 6 13.76 -3.26 -2.86
N TRP A 7 14.05 -1.97 -2.88
CA TRP A 7 14.12 -1.21 -4.11
C TRP A 7 15.25 -1.67 -5.04
N LEU A 8 16.39 -2.04 -4.47
CA LEU A 8 17.52 -2.62 -5.21
C LEU A 8 17.20 -4.01 -5.81
N THR A 9 16.32 -4.77 -5.19
CA THR A 9 15.99 -6.15 -5.58
C THR A 9 14.74 -6.26 -6.46
N GLU A 10 13.85 -5.26 -6.47
CA GLU A 10 12.66 -5.25 -7.33
C GLU A 10 12.97 -5.37 -8.83
N ALA A 11 14.16 -4.95 -9.23
CA ALA A 11 14.60 -5.01 -10.63
C ALA A 11 15.17 -6.37 -11.07
N GLY A 12 15.46 -7.33 -10.16
CA GLY A 12 16.23 -8.52 -10.51
C GLY A 12 15.96 -9.82 -9.76
N GLY A 13 14.90 -9.93 -8.97
CA GLY A 13 14.58 -11.17 -8.25
C GLY A 13 15.45 -11.40 -7.00
N GLU A 14 15.62 -12.66 -6.57
CA GLU A 14 16.45 -13.06 -5.42
C GLU A 14 17.94 -12.76 -5.67
N CYS A 15 18.35 -11.52 -5.49
CA CYS A 15 19.72 -11.09 -5.78
C CYS A 15 20.52 -10.87 -4.50
N TRP A 16 21.72 -11.46 -4.44
CA TRP A 16 22.73 -11.11 -3.47
C TRP A 16 23.46 -9.84 -3.92
N LEU A 17 23.35 -8.79 -3.12
CA LEU A 17 24.00 -7.51 -3.39
C LEU A 17 25.33 -7.44 -2.65
N SER A 18 26.40 -7.00 -3.32
CA SER A 18 27.64 -6.67 -2.59
C SER A 18 27.36 -5.63 -1.52
N GLN A 19 28.04 -5.74 -0.38
CA GLN A 19 27.83 -4.81 0.74
C GLN A 19 28.08 -3.36 0.31
N ASP A 20 29.08 -3.11 -0.52
CA ASP A 20 29.41 -1.77 -1.00
C ASP A 20 28.27 -1.15 -1.84
N ARG A 21 27.57 -1.98 -2.62
CA ARG A 21 26.38 -1.55 -3.39
C ARG A 21 25.15 -1.39 -2.51
N ALA A 22 24.93 -2.34 -1.59
CA ALA A 22 23.80 -2.29 -0.66
C ALA A 22 23.96 -1.21 0.40
N LEU A 23 25.21 -0.97 0.82
CA LEU A 23 25.59 -0.14 1.97
C LEU A 23 26.78 0.76 1.60
N PRO A 24 26.61 1.76 0.74
CA PRO A 24 27.68 2.71 0.46
C PRO A 24 28.14 3.43 1.74
N SER A 25 29.31 4.04 1.71
CA SER A 25 29.97 4.64 2.88
C SER A 25 29.06 5.58 3.69
N TRP A 26 28.25 6.39 3.02
CA TRP A 26 27.32 7.32 3.67
C TRP A 26 26.24 6.63 4.53
N VAL A 27 25.89 5.37 4.24
CA VAL A 27 24.99 4.57 5.06
C VAL A 27 25.58 4.29 6.44
N TYR A 28 26.87 4.07 6.52
CA TYR A 28 27.58 3.90 7.80
C TYR A 28 27.66 5.22 8.57
N GLU A 29 27.90 6.33 7.90
CA GLU A 29 27.91 7.68 8.49
C GLU A 29 26.56 8.03 9.12
N GLN A 30 25.45 7.61 8.50
CA GLN A 30 24.09 7.79 9.02
C GLN A 30 23.72 6.80 10.14
N GLY A 31 24.65 5.96 10.60
CA GLY A 31 24.38 4.97 11.66
C GLY A 31 23.46 3.83 11.27
N LEU A 32 23.16 3.68 9.99
CA LEU A 32 22.24 2.64 9.46
C LEU A 32 22.77 1.21 9.56
N ALA A 33 24.07 1.04 9.82
CA ALA A 33 24.69 -0.26 10.06
C ALA A 33 24.05 -1.03 11.23
N ARG A 34 23.65 -0.32 12.29
CA ARG A 34 22.90 -0.91 13.42
C ARG A 34 21.53 -1.42 13.00
N GLN A 35 20.91 -0.75 12.04
CA GLN A 35 19.62 -1.20 11.50
C GLN A 35 19.77 -2.51 10.73
N LEU A 36 20.87 -2.72 10.01
CA LEU A 36 21.13 -3.98 9.31
C LEU A 36 21.15 -5.16 10.28
N GLN A 37 21.91 -5.05 11.39
CA GLN A 37 21.95 -6.10 12.41
C GLN A 37 20.58 -6.40 13.01
N ARG A 38 19.77 -5.36 13.23
CA ARG A 38 18.38 -5.52 13.71
C ARG A 38 17.52 -6.27 12.71
N LEU A 39 17.61 -5.92 11.42
CA LEU A 39 16.84 -6.56 10.34
C LEU A 39 17.27 -8.01 10.14
N GLU A 40 18.57 -8.31 10.28
CA GLU A 40 19.12 -9.67 10.27
C GLU A 40 18.57 -10.48 11.47
N GLY A 41 18.58 -9.91 12.66
CA GLY A 41 17.97 -10.53 13.84
C GLY A 41 16.47 -10.74 13.76
N GLN A 42 15.77 -9.97 12.94
CA GLN A 42 14.34 -10.12 12.62
C GLN A 42 14.08 -11.09 11.45
N GLY A 43 15.12 -11.67 10.85
CA GLY A 43 14.99 -12.56 9.70
C GLY A 43 14.51 -11.87 8.41
N GLN A 44 14.60 -10.54 8.32
CA GLN A 44 14.16 -9.77 7.15
C GLN A 44 15.27 -9.59 6.12
N VAL A 45 16.51 -9.78 6.54
CA VAL A 45 17.72 -9.68 5.72
C VAL A 45 18.63 -10.83 6.08
N GLU A 46 19.33 -11.35 5.09
CA GLU A 46 20.41 -12.33 5.26
C GLU A 46 21.73 -11.72 4.80
N THR A 47 22.82 -12.09 5.50
CA THR A 47 24.16 -11.71 5.10
C THR A 47 25.05 -12.96 4.94
N ARG A 48 25.96 -12.93 3.98
CA ARG A 48 26.96 -13.98 3.79
C ARG A 48 28.32 -13.39 3.41
N LYS A 49 29.38 -14.21 3.49
CA LYS A 49 30.68 -13.82 2.94
C LYS A 49 30.58 -13.80 1.40
N GLY A 50 31.11 -12.76 0.79
CA GLY A 50 31.15 -12.64 -0.65
C GLY A 50 32.04 -13.71 -1.32
N PRO A 51 31.94 -13.87 -2.66
CA PRO A 51 32.72 -14.79 -3.41
C PRO A 51 34.24 -14.59 -3.15
N ARG A 52 34.98 -15.70 -3.01
CA ARG A 52 36.45 -15.71 -2.74
C ARG A 52 36.85 -15.02 -1.41
N GLY A 53 35.90 -14.83 -0.49
CA GLY A 53 36.17 -14.22 0.82
C GLY A 53 36.31 -12.69 0.79
N CYS A 54 36.07 -12.04 -0.35
CA CYS A 54 36.05 -10.57 -0.46
C CYS A 54 34.70 -10.00 -0.11
N GLY A 55 34.67 -9.18 0.96
CA GLY A 55 33.50 -8.42 1.36
C GLY A 55 32.35 -9.26 1.95
N ARG A 56 31.22 -8.65 2.13
CA ARG A 56 29.95 -9.26 2.53
C ARG A 56 28.91 -9.04 1.44
N GLU A 57 28.00 -9.97 1.32
CA GLU A 57 26.81 -9.85 0.49
C GLU A 57 25.57 -9.81 1.38
N VAL A 58 24.56 -9.08 0.94
CA VAL A 58 23.31 -8.86 1.64
C VAL A 58 22.16 -9.25 0.70
N ARG A 59 21.18 -9.96 1.23
CA ARG A 59 19.94 -10.31 0.52
C ARG A 59 18.73 -9.95 1.35
N LEU A 60 17.68 -9.49 0.68
CA LEU A 60 16.36 -9.38 1.28
C LEU A 60 15.72 -10.77 1.34
N THR A 61 15.18 -11.16 2.49
CA THR A 61 14.40 -12.39 2.61
C THR A 61 12.99 -12.21 2.10
N GLU A 62 12.25 -13.31 1.92
CA GLU A 62 10.81 -13.25 1.61
C GLU A 62 10.03 -12.46 2.67
N SER A 63 10.33 -12.67 3.95
CA SER A 63 9.75 -11.88 5.06
C SER A 63 10.08 -10.40 4.95
N GLY A 64 11.32 -10.06 4.57
CA GLY A 64 11.73 -8.68 4.34
C GLY A 64 11.03 -8.05 3.14
N ALA A 65 10.87 -8.79 2.05
CA ALA A 65 10.13 -8.36 0.87
C ALA A 65 8.64 -8.10 1.21
N ALA A 66 8.01 -9.04 1.91
CA ALA A 66 6.64 -8.89 2.39
C ALA A 66 6.44 -7.67 3.30
N ALA A 67 7.41 -7.39 4.18
CA ALA A 67 7.38 -6.21 5.05
C ALA A 67 7.50 -4.89 4.26
N CYS A 68 8.08 -4.94 3.06
CA CYS A 68 8.19 -3.80 2.16
C CYS A 68 7.05 -3.71 1.16
N ALA A 69 6.33 -4.78 0.90
CA ALA A 69 5.27 -4.81 -0.10
C ALA A 69 4.22 -3.73 0.16
N LEU A 70 3.68 -3.17 -0.90
CA LEU A 70 2.48 -2.36 -0.83
C LEU A 70 1.27 -3.28 -0.63
N ARG A 71 0.22 -2.75 -0.01
CA ARG A 71 -1.01 -3.50 0.33
C ARG A 71 -1.66 -4.19 -0.87
N ALA A 72 -1.57 -3.56 -2.04
CA ALA A 72 -2.17 -4.05 -3.28
C ALA A 72 -1.40 -3.52 -4.49
N ASP A 73 -1.55 -4.17 -5.62
CA ASP A 73 -1.23 -3.60 -6.93
C ASP A 73 -2.41 -2.72 -7.39
N PRO A 74 -2.26 -1.39 -7.40
CA PRO A 74 -3.36 -0.50 -7.75
C PRO A 74 -3.82 -0.68 -9.19
N VAL A 75 -2.90 -1.00 -10.13
CA VAL A 75 -3.24 -1.15 -11.55
C VAL A 75 -4.15 -2.36 -11.75
N ALA A 76 -3.81 -3.49 -11.15
CA ALA A 76 -4.64 -4.69 -11.17
C ALA A 76 -6.02 -4.43 -10.52
N ARG A 77 -6.03 -3.68 -9.40
CA ARG A 77 -7.27 -3.34 -8.70
C ARG A 77 -8.19 -2.43 -9.52
N TRP A 78 -7.68 -1.39 -10.15
CA TRP A 78 -8.49 -0.49 -10.99
C TRP A 78 -9.00 -1.16 -12.27
N SER A 79 -8.20 -2.03 -12.89
CA SER A 79 -8.56 -2.69 -14.16
C SER A 79 -9.48 -3.90 -14.00
N ARG A 80 -9.78 -4.32 -12.76
CA ARG A 80 -10.69 -5.44 -12.55
C ARG A 80 -12.11 -5.12 -12.97
N HIS A 81 -12.81 -6.12 -13.45
CA HIS A 81 -14.22 -5.99 -13.82
C HIS A 81 -15.11 -5.93 -12.58
N TRP A 82 -16.05 -4.97 -12.54
CA TRP A 82 -17.13 -4.98 -11.55
C TRP A 82 -18.33 -5.76 -12.10
N ASP A 83 -18.84 -6.70 -11.33
CA ASP A 83 -19.96 -7.58 -11.71
C ASP A 83 -21.34 -6.90 -11.58
N GLY A 84 -21.37 -5.62 -11.19
CA GLY A 84 -22.60 -4.85 -10.97
C GLY A 84 -23.30 -5.21 -9.66
N VAL A 85 -22.60 -5.87 -8.73
CA VAL A 85 -23.16 -6.30 -7.43
C VAL A 85 -22.42 -5.61 -6.30
N TRP A 86 -23.19 -4.97 -5.43
CA TRP A 86 -22.71 -4.45 -4.16
C TRP A 86 -22.74 -5.55 -3.10
N ARG A 87 -21.65 -5.71 -2.37
CA ARG A 87 -21.62 -6.50 -1.14
C ARG A 87 -21.92 -5.56 0.00
N MET A 88 -23.04 -5.80 0.66
CA MET A 88 -23.55 -4.93 1.73
C MET A 88 -23.41 -5.63 3.07
N VAL A 89 -22.86 -4.95 4.04
CA VAL A 89 -22.81 -5.40 5.43
C VAL A 89 -23.73 -4.49 6.24
N LEU A 90 -24.71 -5.09 6.89
CA LEU A 90 -25.57 -4.43 7.87
C LEU A 90 -25.28 -5.03 9.25
N PHE A 91 -25.16 -4.18 10.24
CA PHE A 91 -24.95 -4.64 11.61
C PHE A 91 -25.68 -3.75 12.61
N ASP A 92 -26.10 -4.38 13.69
CA ASP A 92 -26.55 -3.68 14.88
C ASP A 92 -25.64 -4.04 16.06
N VAL A 93 -25.12 -3.00 16.71
CA VAL A 93 -24.23 -3.13 17.87
C VAL A 93 -24.80 -2.24 18.96
N PRO A 94 -25.08 -2.78 20.16
CA PRO A 94 -25.60 -2.01 21.28
C PRO A 94 -24.74 -0.77 21.57
N GLU A 95 -25.36 0.31 22.01
CA GLU A 95 -24.65 1.56 22.24
C GLU A 95 -23.55 1.44 23.31
N GLN A 96 -23.74 0.54 24.26
CA GLN A 96 -22.80 0.21 25.32
C GLN A 96 -21.52 -0.46 24.78
N ALA A 97 -21.60 -1.16 23.63
CA ALA A 97 -20.48 -1.88 23.02
C ALA A 97 -19.69 -1.02 22.00
N ARG A 98 -19.35 0.23 22.38
CA ARG A 98 -18.65 1.20 21.50
C ARG A 98 -17.33 0.68 20.96
N THR A 99 -16.58 -0.08 21.77
CA THR A 99 -15.27 -0.68 21.37
C THR A 99 -15.45 -1.71 20.27
N VAL A 100 -16.48 -2.55 20.39
CA VAL A 100 -16.81 -3.58 19.37
C VAL A 100 -17.20 -2.89 18.05
N ARG A 101 -18.05 -1.86 18.12
CA ARG A 101 -18.45 -1.05 16.97
C ARG A 101 -17.23 -0.42 16.29
N ALA A 102 -16.27 0.11 17.05
CA ALA A 102 -15.05 0.70 16.50
C ALA A 102 -14.17 -0.33 15.81
N ARG A 103 -13.97 -1.51 16.42
CA ARG A 103 -13.20 -2.61 15.81
C ARG A 103 -13.85 -3.11 14.52
N LEU A 104 -15.17 -3.30 14.51
CA LEU A 104 -15.94 -3.70 13.35
C LEU A 104 -15.75 -2.70 12.19
N ARG A 105 -15.93 -1.41 12.46
CA ARG A 105 -15.72 -0.36 11.45
C ARG A 105 -14.28 -0.34 10.92
N GLN A 106 -13.29 -0.49 11.80
CA GLN A 106 -11.89 -0.57 11.38
C GLN A 106 -11.63 -1.80 10.51
N ARG A 107 -12.26 -2.93 10.82
CA ARG A 107 -12.15 -4.13 9.99
C ARG A 107 -12.78 -3.92 8.62
N LEU A 108 -13.99 -3.37 8.55
CA LEU A 108 -14.66 -3.05 7.29
C LEU A 108 -13.83 -2.11 6.41
N VAL A 109 -13.23 -1.07 6.98
CA VAL A 109 -12.32 -0.17 6.24
C VAL A 109 -11.09 -0.92 5.71
N ARG A 110 -10.53 -1.85 6.47
CA ARG A 110 -9.38 -2.67 6.00
C ARG A 110 -9.73 -3.59 4.84
N GLU A 111 -10.98 -4.01 4.76
CA GLU A 111 -11.54 -4.85 3.71
C GLU A 111 -12.17 -4.02 2.58
N ASP A 112 -11.81 -2.74 2.47
CA ASP A 112 -12.22 -1.79 1.42
C ASP A 112 -13.72 -1.47 1.38
N PHE A 113 -14.46 -1.74 2.47
CA PHE A 113 -15.85 -1.30 2.59
C PHE A 113 -15.94 0.19 2.83
N GLY A 114 -16.86 0.86 2.14
CA GLY A 114 -17.27 2.23 2.36
C GLY A 114 -18.52 2.32 3.24
N CYS A 115 -18.58 3.37 4.05
CA CYS A 115 -19.71 3.62 4.96
C CYS A 115 -20.82 4.38 4.24
N LEU A 116 -21.86 3.69 3.79
CA LEU A 116 -23.00 4.34 3.16
C LEU A 116 -23.90 5.02 4.20
N GLN A 117 -24.14 4.35 5.34
CA GLN A 117 -24.80 4.88 6.54
C GLN A 117 -24.18 4.24 7.78
N GLN A 118 -24.51 4.74 8.99
CA GLN A 118 -23.84 4.33 10.23
C GLN A 118 -23.68 2.82 10.42
N SER A 119 -24.68 2.04 10.00
CA SER A 119 -24.73 0.57 10.13
C SER A 119 -24.82 -0.14 8.78
N VAL A 120 -24.64 0.59 7.68
CA VAL A 120 -24.71 0.07 6.30
C VAL A 120 -23.41 0.36 5.59
N TRP A 121 -22.72 -0.70 5.19
CA TRP A 121 -21.43 -0.64 4.53
C TRP A 121 -21.49 -1.38 3.23
N ILE A 122 -20.78 -0.89 2.21
CA ILE A 122 -20.76 -1.46 0.86
C ILE A 122 -19.35 -1.69 0.36
N ALA A 123 -19.18 -2.73 -0.44
CA ALA A 123 -17.96 -2.99 -1.20
C ALA A 123 -18.28 -3.46 -2.62
N ALA A 124 -17.36 -3.19 -3.55
CA ALA A 124 -17.47 -3.65 -4.94
C ALA A 124 -17.00 -5.11 -5.11
N ASP A 125 -16.14 -5.59 -4.23
CA ASP A 125 -15.55 -6.93 -4.31
C ASP A 125 -16.29 -7.92 -3.42
N ALA A 126 -16.18 -9.21 -3.78
CA ALA A 126 -16.69 -10.28 -2.94
C ALA A 126 -16.01 -10.24 -1.55
N ALA A 127 -16.80 -10.39 -0.52
CA ALA A 127 -16.24 -10.49 0.82
C ALA A 127 -15.55 -11.85 0.97
N GLY A 128 -14.37 -11.82 1.55
CA GLY A 128 -13.62 -13.02 1.87
C GLY A 128 -14.18 -13.77 3.09
N GLU A 129 -13.49 -14.84 3.48
CA GLU A 129 -13.84 -15.68 4.63
C GLU A 129 -13.86 -14.95 5.97
N TRP A 130 -13.25 -13.75 6.03
CA TRP A 130 -13.10 -12.94 7.25
C TRP A 130 -14.43 -12.58 7.93
N ILE A 131 -15.56 -12.60 7.23
CA ILE A 131 -16.89 -12.37 7.83
C ILE A 131 -17.28 -13.49 8.78
N GLY A 132 -16.93 -14.74 8.44
CA GLY A 132 -17.11 -15.88 9.34
C GLY A 132 -16.30 -15.72 10.63
N ASP A 133 -15.04 -15.33 10.48
CA ASP A 133 -14.14 -15.06 11.60
C ASP A 133 -14.66 -13.91 12.48
N LEU A 134 -15.20 -12.87 11.86
CA LEU A 134 -15.73 -11.72 12.59
C LEU A 134 -16.96 -12.09 13.42
N ARG A 135 -17.87 -12.88 12.88
CA ARG A 135 -19.04 -13.39 13.63
C ARG A 135 -18.64 -14.23 14.82
N SER A 136 -17.58 -15.02 14.66
CA SER A 136 -17.06 -15.88 15.73
C SER A 136 -16.32 -15.10 16.80
N ALA A 137 -15.61 -14.04 16.41
CA ALA A 137 -14.78 -13.23 17.32
C ALA A 137 -15.57 -12.20 18.13
N GLU A 138 -16.71 -11.74 17.65
CA GLU A 138 -17.49 -10.63 18.24
C GLU A 138 -18.95 -11.06 18.46
N PRO A 139 -19.23 -11.93 19.44
CA PRO A 139 -20.59 -12.41 19.74
C PRO A 139 -21.55 -11.30 20.20
N GLU A 140 -21.01 -10.15 20.61
CA GLU A 140 -21.79 -8.96 21.00
C GLU A 140 -22.42 -8.22 19.81
N VAL A 141 -22.04 -8.58 18.57
CA VAL A 141 -22.69 -8.09 17.37
C VAL A 141 -23.99 -8.86 17.18
N ALA A 142 -25.09 -8.32 17.73
CA ALA A 142 -26.38 -8.97 17.81
C ALA A 142 -26.97 -9.35 16.43
N ALA A 143 -26.69 -8.55 15.42
CA ALA A 143 -27.07 -8.84 14.04
C ALA A 143 -25.96 -8.34 13.11
N LEU A 144 -25.28 -9.28 12.44
CA LEU A 144 -24.42 -8.97 11.31
C LEU A 144 -24.95 -9.77 10.11
N VAL A 145 -25.49 -9.06 9.15
CA VAL A 145 -26.08 -9.64 7.95
C VAL A 145 -25.33 -9.11 6.74
N MET A 146 -25.08 -9.99 5.80
CA MET A 146 -24.48 -9.63 4.52
C MET A 146 -25.45 -9.91 3.40
N PHE A 147 -25.53 -8.99 2.47
CA PHE A 147 -26.33 -9.09 1.27
C PHE A 147 -25.48 -8.87 0.02
N GLU A 148 -25.90 -9.47 -1.05
CA GLU A 148 -25.55 -9.07 -2.40
C GLU A 148 -26.72 -8.31 -3.00
N ALA A 149 -26.49 -7.10 -3.47
CA ALA A 149 -27.53 -6.22 -3.96
C ALA A 149 -27.11 -5.55 -5.28
N ARG A 150 -28.09 -5.31 -6.13
CA ARG A 150 -27.91 -4.46 -7.32
C ARG A 150 -28.68 -3.17 -7.11
N THR A 151 -28.17 -2.08 -7.65
CA THR A 151 -28.93 -0.84 -7.74
C THR A 151 -30.13 -1.03 -8.62
N VAL A 152 -31.27 -0.46 -8.25
CA VAL A 152 -32.47 -0.46 -9.08
C VAL A 152 -32.34 0.59 -10.19
N ALA A 153 -33.16 0.47 -11.24
CA ALA A 153 -33.17 1.43 -12.32
C ALA A 153 -33.51 2.84 -11.78
N GLY A 154 -32.62 3.79 -12.04
CA GLY A 154 -32.75 5.18 -11.57
C GLY A 154 -31.81 5.56 -10.43
N ASP A 155 -31.25 4.58 -9.70
CA ASP A 155 -30.21 4.86 -8.72
C ASP A 155 -28.84 5.01 -9.37
N ASP A 156 -28.07 5.98 -8.88
CA ASP A 156 -26.74 6.30 -9.39
C ASP A 156 -25.67 5.64 -8.52
N ALA A 157 -24.95 4.66 -9.08
CA ALA A 157 -23.82 4.04 -8.43
C ALA A 157 -22.71 5.05 -8.06
N ALA A 158 -22.55 6.13 -8.86
CA ALA A 158 -21.57 7.18 -8.57
C ALA A 158 -21.98 7.99 -7.32
N ALA A 159 -23.27 8.24 -7.10
CA ALA A 159 -23.76 8.88 -5.88
C ALA A 159 -23.50 8.01 -4.65
N MET A 160 -23.73 6.70 -4.74
CA MET A 160 -23.41 5.75 -3.67
C MET A 160 -21.92 5.74 -3.34
N VAL A 161 -21.06 5.74 -4.36
CA VAL A 161 -19.61 5.80 -4.20
C VAL A 161 -19.20 7.10 -3.52
N ALA A 162 -19.70 8.24 -3.96
CA ALA A 162 -19.38 9.55 -3.38
C ALA A 162 -19.83 9.66 -1.90
N GLN A 163 -20.91 8.98 -1.53
CA GLN A 163 -21.39 8.94 -0.16
C GLN A 163 -20.59 7.98 0.72
N ALA A 164 -20.22 6.80 0.20
CA ALA A 164 -19.60 5.73 0.97
C ALA A 164 -18.12 5.97 1.27
N TRP A 165 -17.38 6.64 0.37
CA TRP A 165 -15.97 6.93 0.53
C TRP A 165 -15.67 8.42 0.44
N ASN A 166 -14.74 8.90 1.27
CA ASN A 166 -14.34 10.31 1.28
C ASN A 166 -13.34 10.61 0.14
N PHE A 167 -13.86 10.79 -1.09
CA PHE A 167 -13.02 11.07 -2.24
C PHE A 167 -12.29 12.42 -2.15
N ASP A 168 -12.75 13.37 -1.36
CA ASP A 168 -12.00 14.61 -1.12
C ASP A 168 -10.69 14.33 -0.36
N ALA A 169 -10.73 13.45 0.63
CA ALA A 169 -9.53 13.04 1.36
C ALA A 169 -8.61 12.18 0.51
N ILE A 170 -9.17 11.25 -0.27
CA ILE A 170 -8.43 10.39 -1.20
C ILE A 170 -7.72 11.24 -2.26
N ASN A 171 -8.44 12.16 -2.91
CA ASN A 171 -7.87 13.03 -3.94
C ASN A 171 -6.78 13.95 -3.38
N ARG A 172 -6.96 14.51 -2.17
CA ARG A 172 -5.90 15.29 -1.51
C ARG A 172 -4.64 14.48 -1.28
N ALA A 173 -4.75 13.23 -0.81
CA ALA A 173 -3.58 12.37 -0.61
C ALA A 173 -2.83 12.11 -1.93
N TRP A 174 -3.55 11.82 -3.01
CA TRP A 174 -2.94 11.67 -4.34
C TRP A 174 -2.30 12.96 -4.85
N CYS A 175 -2.92 14.12 -4.62
CA CYS A 175 -2.35 15.43 -4.97
C CYS A 175 -1.08 15.75 -4.18
N GLU A 176 -1.00 15.37 -2.90
CA GLU A 176 0.22 15.51 -2.09
C GLU A 176 1.36 14.66 -2.66
N LEU A 177 1.08 13.41 -3.04
CA LEU A 177 2.07 12.58 -3.71
C LEU A 177 2.50 13.19 -5.05
N ALA A 178 1.56 13.69 -5.84
CA ALA A 178 1.86 14.38 -7.10
C ALA A 178 2.78 15.57 -6.90
N THR A 179 2.48 16.43 -5.94
CA THR A 179 3.31 17.60 -5.58
C THR A 179 4.73 17.18 -5.16
N HIS A 180 4.85 16.11 -4.38
CA HIS A 180 6.16 15.59 -3.98
C HIS A 180 6.97 15.06 -5.19
N LEU A 181 6.32 14.38 -6.13
CA LEU A 181 6.96 13.92 -7.37
C LEU A 181 7.43 15.10 -8.24
N ASP A 182 6.65 16.18 -8.32
CA ASP A 182 7.00 17.40 -9.09
C ASP A 182 8.14 18.18 -8.45
N ALA A 183 8.22 18.17 -7.13
CA ALA A 183 9.25 18.86 -6.36
C ALA A 183 10.53 18.04 -6.18
N MET A 184 10.79 17.03 -7.03
CA MET A 184 12.00 16.21 -6.94
C MET A 184 13.26 17.05 -7.14
N PRO A 185 14.14 17.15 -6.13
CA PRO A 185 15.37 17.93 -6.24
C PRO A 185 16.36 17.29 -7.22
N ALA A 186 17.21 18.09 -7.86
CA ALA A 186 18.16 17.61 -8.84
C ALA A 186 19.21 16.65 -8.26
N ASP A 187 19.58 16.82 -7.00
CA ASP A 187 20.54 15.97 -6.28
C ASP A 187 19.99 14.57 -5.96
N VAL A 188 18.67 14.38 -6.04
CA VAL A 188 18.02 13.04 -5.93
C VAL A 188 18.46 12.12 -7.06
N ARG A 189 18.91 12.65 -8.18
CA ARG A 189 19.44 11.86 -9.32
C ARG A 189 20.76 11.17 -9.03
N CYS A 190 21.41 11.48 -7.91
CA CYS A 190 22.62 10.80 -7.44
C CYS A 190 22.28 9.92 -6.24
N ASP A 191 22.77 8.68 -6.20
CA ASP A 191 22.57 7.80 -5.03
C ASP A 191 23.29 8.39 -3.80
N GLY A 192 22.50 8.95 -2.87
CA GLY A 192 23.00 9.64 -1.68
C GLY A 192 21.95 9.84 -0.60
N PRO A 193 22.30 10.46 0.53
CA PRO A 193 21.36 10.69 1.65
C PRO A 193 20.06 11.38 1.23
N SER A 194 20.17 12.49 0.49
CA SER A 194 19.00 13.30 0.05
C SER A 194 18.03 12.46 -0.82
N SER A 195 18.56 11.61 -1.68
CA SER A 195 17.76 10.72 -2.53
C SER A 195 16.93 9.76 -1.69
N TRP A 196 17.56 9.20 -0.65
CA TRP A 196 16.89 8.21 0.20
C TRP A 196 15.90 8.85 1.16
N GLU A 197 16.11 10.08 1.58
CA GLU A 197 15.12 10.87 2.30
C GLU A 197 13.90 11.16 1.43
N TRP A 198 14.14 11.59 0.18
CA TRP A 198 13.10 11.84 -0.78
C TRP A 198 12.28 10.58 -1.10
N ILE A 199 12.94 9.44 -1.38
CA ILE A 199 12.29 8.14 -1.62
C ILE A 199 11.52 7.65 -0.39
N ALA A 200 12.07 7.83 0.81
CA ALA A 200 11.38 7.45 2.04
C ALA A 200 10.07 8.25 2.20
N ARG A 201 10.11 9.55 1.93
CA ARG A 201 8.91 10.41 1.95
C ARG A 201 7.91 10.03 0.86
N GLU A 202 8.39 9.81 -0.36
CA GLU A 202 7.57 9.32 -1.48
C GLU A 202 6.78 8.08 -1.08
N ARG A 203 7.47 7.10 -0.49
CA ARG A 203 6.85 5.85 -0.06
C ARG A 203 5.80 6.04 1.02
N GLU A 204 6.05 6.89 2.01
CA GLU A 204 5.05 7.16 3.05
C GLU A 204 3.81 7.82 2.45
N LEU A 205 3.97 8.72 1.49
CA LEU A 205 2.85 9.31 0.76
C LEU A 205 2.09 8.26 -0.07
N ALA A 206 2.81 7.40 -0.80
CA ALA A 206 2.19 6.32 -1.58
C ALA A 206 1.42 5.34 -0.68
N LYS A 207 2.00 4.93 0.46
CA LYS A 207 1.30 4.10 1.45
C LYS A 207 0.06 4.80 2.01
N HIS A 208 0.14 6.10 2.25
CA HIS A 208 -0.99 6.88 2.73
C HIS A 208 -2.13 6.90 1.72
N CYS A 209 -1.82 7.13 0.43
CA CYS A 209 -2.81 7.01 -0.64
C CYS A 209 -3.49 5.64 -0.64
N LEU A 210 -2.70 4.56 -0.68
CA LEU A 210 -3.22 3.20 -0.73
C LEU A 210 -3.96 2.75 0.54
N LYS A 211 -3.74 3.42 1.66
CA LYS A 211 -4.48 3.18 2.90
C LYS A 211 -5.89 3.79 2.87
N LEU A 212 -6.03 4.95 2.22
CA LEU A 212 -7.29 5.68 2.14
C LEU A 212 -8.15 5.22 0.96
N ASP A 213 -7.49 4.82 -0.13
CA ASP A 213 -8.13 4.51 -1.40
C ASP A 213 -8.63 3.07 -1.44
N PRO A 214 -9.92 2.83 -1.67
CA PRO A 214 -10.47 1.49 -1.84
C PRO A 214 -10.05 0.84 -3.16
N LEU A 215 -9.38 1.56 -4.05
CA LEU A 215 -8.97 1.10 -5.38
C LEU A 215 -10.15 0.47 -6.13
N LEU A 216 -11.24 1.21 -6.26
CA LEU A 216 -12.45 0.75 -6.92
C LEU A 216 -12.20 0.39 -8.40
N PRO A 217 -12.98 -0.55 -8.98
CA PRO A 217 -13.00 -0.78 -10.42
C PRO A 217 -13.21 0.52 -11.21
N GLU A 218 -12.61 0.62 -12.39
CA GLU A 218 -12.67 1.85 -13.24
C GLU A 218 -14.08 2.36 -13.48
N SER A 219 -15.05 1.46 -13.63
CA SER A 219 -16.47 1.79 -13.83
C SER A 219 -17.13 2.52 -12.65
N LEU A 220 -16.53 2.47 -11.47
CA LEU A 220 -17.02 3.09 -10.24
C LEU A 220 -16.19 4.31 -9.81
N ILE A 221 -15.10 4.59 -10.49
CA ILE A 221 -14.23 5.72 -10.14
C ILE A 221 -14.92 7.05 -10.48
N PRO A 222 -14.99 7.99 -9.51
CA PRO A 222 -15.55 9.31 -9.77
C PRO A 222 -14.76 10.11 -10.82
N ARG A 223 -15.44 11.00 -11.53
CA ARG A 223 -14.78 11.93 -12.45
C ARG A 223 -13.77 12.81 -11.71
N GLY A 224 -12.62 13.02 -12.33
CA GLY A 224 -11.55 13.87 -11.77
C GLY A 224 -10.69 13.17 -10.70
N TYR A 225 -10.83 11.86 -10.49
CA TYR A 225 -9.97 11.09 -9.63
C TYR A 225 -8.52 11.03 -10.17
N PRO A 226 -7.50 11.52 -9.44
CA PRO A 226 -6.14 11.64 -9.93
C PRO A 226 -5.27 10.39 -9.75
N GLY A 227 -5.72 9.40 -8.96
CA GLY A 227 -4.87 8.32 -8.47
C GLY A 227 -4.18 7.51 -9.58
N ARG A 228 -4.88 7.21 -10.68
CA ARG A 228 -4.33 6.44 -11.80
C ARG A 228 -3.19 7.17 -12.50
N GLU A 229 -3.38 8.46 -12.78
CA GLU A 229 -2.37 9.30 -13.42
C GLU A 229 -1.14 9.46 -12.51
N VAL A 230 -1.36 9.80 -11.24
CA VAL A 230 -0.30 10.00 -10.25
C VAL A 230 0.48 8.71 -10.02
N TRP A 231 -0.19 7.56 -9.93
CA TRP A 231 0.49 6.28 -9.82
C TRP A 231 1.35 5.94 -11.02
N GLY A 232 0.83 6.12 -12.23
CA GLY A 232 1.60 5.92 -13.46
C GLY A 232 2.81 6.85 -13.55
N ARG A 233 2.67 8.11 -13.13
CA ARG A 233 3.79 9.05 -13.03
C ARG A 233 4.82 8.60 -11.99
N ARG A 234 4.38 8.17 -10.81
CA ARG A 234 5.22 7.58 -9.79
C ARG A 234 6.08 6.43 -10.33
N GLN A 235 5.45 5.48 -11.03
CA GLN A 235 6.16 4.33 -11.60
C GLN A 235 7.25 4.79 -12.59
N ARG A 236 6.93 5.73 -13.50
CA ARG A 236 7.91 6.28 -14.45
C ARG A 236 9.06 7.02 -13.75
N THR A 237 8.76 7.83 -12.73
CA THR A 237 9.77 8.56 -11.96
C THR A 237 10.73 7.60 -11.28
N LEU A 238 10.20 6.58 -10.58
CA LEU A 238 11.05 5.60 -9.89
C LEU A 238 11.85 4.73 -10.85
N ALA A 239 11.29 4.35 -12.00
CA ALA A 239 12.02 3.64 -13.05
C ALA A 239 13.16 4.51 -13.63
N GLY A 240 12.91 5.80 -13.88
CA GLY A 240 13.94 6.74 -14.32
C GLY A 240 15.09 6.87 -13.33
N LEU A 241 14.80 6.97 -12.02
CA LEU A 241 15.85 7.00 -11.00
C LEU A 241 16.69 5.71 -10.95
N ARG A 242 16.05 4.55 -11.12
CA ARG A 242 16.77 3.28 -11.19
C ARG A 242 17.75 3.24 -12.36
N ALA A 243 17.29 3.67 -13.53
CA ALA A 243 18.13 3.74 -14.72
C ALA A 243 19.31 4.71 -14.55
N GLU A 244 19.07 5.91 -14.02
CA GLU A 244 20.11 6.92 -13.74
C GLU A 244 21.15 6.43 -12.72
N TRP A 245 20.74 5.64 -11.74
CA TRP A 245 21.65 5.05 -10.74
C TRP A 245 22.35 3.76 -11.24
N GLY A 246 22.11 3.38 -12.49
CA GLY A 246 22.74 2.21 -13.12
C GLY A 246 22.28 0.87 -12.55
N TRP A 247 21.06 0.78 -12.04
CA TRP A 247 20.53 -0.40 -11.36
C TRP A 247 19.76 -1.34 -12.28
N ASP A 248 19.44 -0.90 -13.49
CA ASP A 248 18.80 -1.74 -14.52
C ASP A 248 19.78 -2.66 -15.27
N GLN A 249 21.08 -2.64 -14.92
CA GLN A 249 22.13 -3.45 -15.55
C GLN A 249 22.58 -4.58 -14.62
N GLY A 250 21.74 -5.60 -14.48
CA GLY A 250 22.07 -6.80 -13.73
C GLY A 250 21.38 -8.03 -14.28
#